data_ab21ce4b1236644c00031f5aa51dcec3
#
_entry.id   ab21ce4b1236644c00031f5aa51dcec3
#
_cell.length_a   1.000
_cell.length_b   1.000
_cell.length_c   1.000
_cell.angle_alpha   90.00
_cell.angle_beta   90.00
_cell.angle_gamma   90.00
#
_symmetry.space_group_name_H-M   'P 1'
#
loop_
_entity.id
_entity.type
_entity.pdbx_description
1 polymer ?
#
loop_
_entity_poly.entity_id
_entity_poly.type
_entity_poly.pdbx_seq_one_letter_code
_entity_poly.pdbx_strand_id
1 'polypeptide(L)'
;PYLIVARDSGAVQKWLDLSERAEETGTAVIEELQNSGDDDYQVPVLYSNVHANEVAAADAVLEFARQLIEEPSTTYMKLTGFTEEGKAKLEQQRKEMGLYTPKLIEGQCNYLGSIWSNIMMDSGVVDGFGSYYTYEKTTVNVADLLNDVFFILVPEENVDARMLYTRNSANGLNLNRDNSFQVMPETQNMQHLIGTY
;
A
#
# COMPACT_ATOMS: atom_id res chain seq x y z
N PRO A 1 2.52 -2.36 17.47
CA PRO A 1 3.70 -3.12 17.03
C PRO A 1 3.78 -3.15 15.52
N TYR A 2 4.98 -3.16 14.97
CA TYR A 2 5.26 -3.29 13.55
C TYR A 2 6.41 -4.27 13.32
N LEU A 3 6.54 -4.73 12.08
CA LEU A 3 7.62 -5.60 11.61
C LEU A 3 8.40 -4.88 10.52
N ILE A 4 9.70 -5.06 10.50
CA ILE A 4 10.54 -4.64 9.38
C ILE A 4 11.07 -5.89 8.71
N VAL A 5 10.86 -5.98 7.40
CA VAL A 5 11.43 -7.03 6.55
C VAL A 5 12.31 -6.37 5.49
N ALA A 6 13.59 -6.64 5.57
CA ALA A 6 14.61 -6.06 4.71
C ALA A 6 15.61 -7.15 4.30
N ARG A 7 16.44 -6.87 3.30
CA ARG A 7 17.55 -7.74 2.91
C ARG A 7 18.49 -8.00 4.09
N ASP A 8 18.83 -6.94 4.81
CA ASP A 8 19.66 -6.97 6.01
C ASP A 8 19.44 -5.71 6.87
N SER A 9 19.94 -5.73 8.10
CA SER A 9 19.83 -4.57 9.00
C SER A 9 20.65 -3.37 8.57
N GLY A 10 21.72 -3.57 7.81
CA GLY A 10 22.56 -2.49 7.30
C GLY A 10 21.83 -1.63 6.27
N ALA A 11 20.98 -2.23 5.45
CA ALA A 11 20.14 -1.50 4.50
C ALA A 11 19.17 -0.55 5.19
N VAL A 12 18.51 -1.02 6.24
CA VAL A 12 17.61 -0.19 7.06
C VAL A 12 18.37 0.95 7.74
N GLN A 13 19.54 0.64 8.34
CA GLN A 13 20.36 1.66 9.00
C GLN A 13 20.84 2.72 8.01
N LYS A 14 21.25 2.31 6.82
CA LYS A 14 21.69 3.23 5.76
C LYS A 14 20.57 4.21 5.36
N TRP A 15 19.33 3.74 5.30
CA TRP A 15 18.17 4.60 5.07
C TRP A 15 17.91 5.56 6.21
N LEU A 16 17.97 5.09 7.47
CA LEU A 16 17.79 5.94 8.65
C LEU A 16 18.83 7.06 8.73
N ASP A 17 20.10 6.73 8.46
CA ASP A 17 21.18 7.72 8.41
C ASP A 17 20.95 8.75 7.30
N LEU A 18 20.39 8.32 6.15
CA LEU A 18 20.01 9.20 5.07
C LEU A 18 18.86 10.13 5.47
N SER A 19 17.83 9.59 6.10
CA SER A 19 16.65 10.33 6.58
C SER A 19 17.03 11.39 7.61
N GLU A 20 17.87 11.04 8.58
CA GLU A 20 18.39 12.00 9.58
C GLU A 20 19.17 13.15 8.90
N ARG A 21 20.04 12.83 7.95
CA ARG A 21 20.78 13.86 7.19
C ARG A 21 19.88 14.71 6.31
N ALA A 22 18.75 14.16 5.83
CA ALA A 22 17.80 14.92 5.02
C ALA A 22 17.11 16.03 5.80
N GLU A 23 16.88 15.85 7.09
CA GLU A 23 16.36 16.88 7.97
C GLU A 23 17.33 18.07 8.09
N GLU A 24 18.63 17.80 8.08
CA GLU A 24 19.67 18.83 8.23
C GLU A 24 20.06 19.50 6.91
N THR A 25 20.18 18.72 5.83
CA THR A 25 20.79 19.17 4.56
C THR A 25 20.04 18.60 3.33
N GLY A 26 18.74 18.76 3.26
CA GLY A 26 17.86 18.12 2.28
C GLY A 26 18.32 18.18 0.82
N THR A 27 18.91 19.28 0.35
CA THR A 27 19.41 19.41 -1.04
C THR A 27 20.57 18.47 -1.32
N ALA A 28 21.51 18.31 -0.39
CA ALA A 28 22.68 17.44 -0.57
C ALA A 28 22.30 15.96 -0.62
N VAL A 29 21.28 15.57 0.14
CA VAL A 29 20.72 14.21 0.12
C VAL A 29 20.02 13.90 -1.19
N ILE A 30 19.27 14.85 -1.76
CA ILE A 30 18.65 14.68 -3.08
C ILE A 30 19.72 14.48 -4.16
N GLU A 31 20.80 15.27 -4.15
CA GLU A 31 21.91 15.11 -5.09
C GLU A 31 22.62 13.75 -4.91
N GLU A 32 22.79 13.30 -3.66
CA GLU A 32 23.37 11.98 -3.37
C GLU A 32 22.50 10.86 -3.94
N LEU A 33 21.19 10.90 -3.71
CA LEU A 33 20.24 9.91 -4.24
C LEU A 33 20.22 9.90 -5.78
N GLN A 34 20.26 11.08 -6.41
CA GLN A 34 20.30 11.18 -7.87
C GLN A 34 21.57 10.62 -8.50
N ASN A 35 22.67 10.59 -7.75
CA ASN A 35 23.95 10.10 -8.20
C ASN A 35 24.29 8.69 -7.67
N SER A 36 23.44 8.11 -6.80
CA SER A 36 23.59 6.74 -6.30
C SER A 36 23.24 5.72 -7.39
N GLY A 37 23.81 4.53 -7.28
CA GLY A 37 23.39 3.39 -8.09
C GLY A 37 22.03 2.85 -7.64
N ASP A 38 21.32 2.15 -8.53
CA ASP A 38 19.99 1.60 -8.27
C ASP A 38 19.98 0.68 -7.02
N ASP A 39 21.08 0.00 -6.71
CA ASP A 39 21.21 -0.93 -5.58
C ASP A 39 21.75 -0.29 -4.30
N ASP A 40 22.02 1.01 -4.30
CA ASP A 40 22.68 1.68 -3.17
C ASP A 40 21.76 1.89 -1.98
N TYR A 41 20.49 2.14 -2.22
CA TYR A 41 19.49 2.38 -1.19
C TYR A 41 18.24 1.54 -1.41
N GLN A 42 17.73 0.92 -0.34
CA GLN A 42 16.41 0.32 -0.34
C GLN A 42 15.38 1.38 0.05
N VAL A 43 14.27 1.44 -0.69
CA VAL A 43 13.18 2.38 -0.40
C VAL A 43 12.21 1.76 0.61
N PRO A 44 11.82 2.48 1.68
CA PRO A 44 10.82 1.98 2.62
C PRO A 44 9.44 1.91 1.99
N VAL A 45 8.75 0.81 2.20
CA VAL A 45 7.34 0.61 1.82
C VAL A 45 6.54 0.34 3.08
N LEU A 46 5.72 1.31 3.48
CA LEU A 46 4.81 1.14 4.60
C LEU A 46 3.51 0.51 4.13
N TYR A 47 3.14 -0.58 4.78
CA TYR A 47 1.86 -1.24 4.59
C TYR A 47 1.16 -1.45 5.91
N SER A 48 -0.03 -0.84 6.08
CA SER A 48 -0.76 -0.84 7.34
C SER A 48 -2.25 -1.10 7.15
N ASN A 49 -2.90 -1.59 8.20
CA ASN A 49 -4.35 -1.67 8.33
C ASN A 49 -4.84 -0.65 9.35
N VAL A 50 -5.62 0.35 8.89
CA VAL A 50 -6.11 1.43 9.75
C VAL A 50 -7.47 1.15 10.39
N HIS A 51 -8.32 0.33 9.75
CA HIS A 51 -9.67 0.07 10.23
C HIS A 51 -9.80 -1.34 10.80
N ALA A 52 -9.96 -1.43 12.08
CA ALA A 52 -9.95 -2.69 12.83
C ALA A 52 -11.06 -3.68 12.46
N ASN A 53 -12.17 -3.22 11.88
CA ASN A 53 -13.23 -4.09 11.37
C ASN A 53 -12.93 -4.69 9.98
N GLU A 54 -11.85 -4.25 9.33
CA GLU A 54 -11.35 -4.80 8.07
C GLU A 54 -10.37 -5.95 8.35
N VAL A 55 -10.89 -7.00 9.00
CA VAL A 55 -10.08 -8.08 9.60
C VAL A 55 -9.16 -8.82 8.62
N ALA A 56 -9.60 -8.99 7.39
CA ALA A 56 -8.82 -9.67 6.36
C ALA A 56 -7.55 -8.90 5.99
N ALA A 57 -7.52 -7.57 6.20
CA ALA A 57 -6.34 -6.77 5.92
C ALA A 57 -5.19 -7.08 6.89
N ALA A 58 -5.48 -7.24 8.19
CA ALA A 58 -4.48 -7.64 9.17
C ALA A 58 -3.89 -9.02 8.86
N ASP A 59 -4.74 -9.99 8.51
CA ASP A 59 -4.31 -11.33 8.14
C ASP A 59 -3.46 -11.30 6.85
N ALA A 60 -3.83 -10.45 5.88
CA ALA A 60 -3.07 -10.26 4.65
C ALA A 60 -1.67 -9.68 4.91
N VAL A 61 -1.54 -8.70 5.83
CA VAL A 61 -0.23 -8.15 6.22
C VAL A 61 0.66 -9.22 6.85
N LEU A 62 0.10 -10.03 7.75
CA LEU A 62 0.84 -11.11 8.40
C LEU A 62 1.24 -12.22 7.43
N GLU A 63 0.33 -12.62 6.51
CA GLU A 63 0.65 -13.60 5.47
C GLU A 63 1.70 -13.07 4.51
N PHE A 64 1.64 -11.79 4.14
CA PHE A 64 2.67 -11.17 3.31
C PHE A 64 4.03 -11.17 4.02
N ALA A 65 4.07 -10.83 5.31
CA ALA A 65 5.30 -10.93 6.12
C ALA A 65 5.86 -12.35 6.12
N ARG A 66 5.00 -13.37 6.29
CA ARG A 66 5.40 -14.78 6.26
C ARG A 66 6.02 -15.14 4.91
N GLN A 67 5.38 -14.73 3.80
CA GLN A 67 5.91 -15.00 2.46
C GLN A 67 7.27 -14.36 2.24
N LEU A 68 7.46 -13.10 2.67
CA LEU A 68 8.75 -12.41 2.55
C LEU A 68 9.87 -13.06 3.36
N ILE A 69 9.54 -13.78 4.44
CA ILE A 69 10.54 -14.39 5.33
C ILE A 69 10.82 -15.84 4.96
N GLU A 70 9.79 -16.59 4.56
CA GLU A 70 9.87 -18.06 4.42
C GLU A 70 9.93 -18.54 2.98
N GLU A 71 9.42 -17.76 2.02
CA GLU A 71 9.28 -18.20 0.64
C GLU A 71 10.36 -17.58 -0.27
N PRO A 72 10.90 -18.32 -1.23
CA PRO A 72 11.89 -17.79 -2.18
C PRO A 72 11.25 -16.81 -3.20
N SER A 73 9.95 -16.92 -3.38
CA SER A 73 9.19 -16.07 -4.30
C SER A 73 7.75 -15.92 -3.82
N THR A 74 7.15 -14.78 -4.17
CA THR A 74 5.72 -14.52 -3.97
C THR A 74 5.02 -14.31 -5.30
N THR A 75 3.73 -14.54 -5.36
CA THR A 75 2.92 -14.31 -6.56
C THR A 75 1.79 -13.35 -6.29
N TYR A 76 1.51 -12.53 -7.27
CA TYR A 76 0.35 -11.64 -7.23
C TYR A 76 -0.35 -11.60 -8.59
N MET A 77 -1.59 -11.13 -8.58
CA MET A 77 -2.36 -10.90 -9.79
C MET A 77 -2.17 -9.46 -10.24
N LYS A 78 -1.41 -9.27 -11.31
CA LYS A 78 -1.18 -7.96 -11.90
C LYS A 78 -2.32 -7.62 -12.84
N LEU A 79 -3.02 -6.52 -12.56
CA LEU A 79 -4.03 -5.99 -13.48
C LEU A 79 -3.35 -5.45 -14.74
N THR A 80 -3.75 -5.96 -15.89
CA THR A 80 -3.19 -5.57 -17.19
C THR A 80 -4.13 -4.66 -17.99
N GLY A 81 -5.40 -4.56 -17.61
CA GLY A 81 -6.36 -3.68 -18.25
C GLY A 81 -7.81 -4.07 -17.99
N PHE A 82 -8.66 -3.72 -18.92
CA PHE A 82 -10.08 -4.04 -18.92
C PHE A 82 -10.42 -4.95 -20.11
N THR A 83 -11.38 -5.85 -19.89
CA THR A 83 -12.08 -6.51 -20.98
C THR A 83 -12.93 -5.49 -21.76
N GLU A 84 -13.42 -5.86 -22.94
CA GLU A 84 -14.33 -4.98 -23.70
C GLU A 84 -15.63 -4.70 -22.92
N GLU A 85 -16.13 -5.67 -22.17
CA GLU A 85 -17.27 -5.50 -21.26
C GLU A 85 -16.96 -4.52 -20.14
N GLY A 86 -15.78 -4.62 -19.54
CA GLY A 86 -15.31 -3.68 -18.51
C GLY A 86 -15.18 -2.25 -19.02
N LYS A 87 -14.66 -2.06 -20.25
CA LYS A 87 -14.60 -0.75 -20.90
C LYS A 87 -15.99 -0.16 -21.13
N ALA A 88 -16.93 -0.97 -21.63
CA ALA A 88 -18.30 -0.53 -21.87
C ALA A 88 -19.01 -0.12 -20.57
N LYS A 89 -18.83 -0.91 -19.51
CA LYS A 89 -19.38 -0.62 -18.17
C LYS A 89 -18.81 0.68 -17.59
N LEU A 90 -17.51 0.88 -17.73
CA LEU A 90 -16.84 2.10 -17.29
C LEU A 90 -17.36 3.34 -18.03
N GLU A 91 -17.51 3.25 -19.35
CA GLU A 91 -18.08 4.33 -20.17
C GLU A 91 -19.52 4.66 -19.78
N GLN A 92 -20.34 3.64 -19.51
CA GLN A 92 -21.71 3.82 -19.04
C GLN A 92 -21.72 4.58 -17.71
N GLN A 93 -20.95 4.15 -16.72
CA GLN A 93 -20.88 4.79 -15.41
C GLN A 93 -20.38 6.23 -15.50
N ARG A 94 -19.39 6.49 -16.33
CA ARG A 94 -18.91 7.86 -16.57
C ARG A 94 -20.01 8.79 -17.10
N LYS A 95 -20.83 8.31 -18.02
CA LYS A 95 -21.96 9.08 -18.57
C LYS A 95 -23.02 9.33 -17.49
N GLU A 96 -23.36 8.32 -16.70
CA GLU A 96 -24.35 8.40 -15.63
C GLU A 96 -23.93 9.38 -14.52
N MET A 97 -22.65 9.42 -14.21
CA MET A 97 -22.10 10.32 -13.19
C MET A 97 -21.76 11.72 -13.70
N GLY A 98 -21.89 12.00 -14.99
CA GLY A 98 -21.54 13.28 -15.60
C GLY A 98 -20.05 13.62 -15.49
N LEU A 99 -19.19 12.64 -15.28
CA LEU A 99 -17.77 12.83 -15.11
C LEU A 99 -17.05 12.89 -16.45
N TYR A 100 -16.37 13.99 -16.70
CA TYR A 100 -15.37 14.06 -17.75
C TYR A 100 -14.06 13.49 -17.23
N THR A 101 -13.73 12.27 -17.61
CA THR A 101 -12.43 11.68 -17.31
C THR A 101 -11.61 11.60 -18.59
N PRO A 102 -10.30 11.90 -18.54
CA PRO A 102 -9.43 11.70 -19.68
C PRO A 102 -9.47 10.22 -20.12
N LYS A 103 -9.17 9.96 -21.39
CA LYS A 103 -9.09 8.61 -21.96
C LYS A 103 -8.29 7.71 -21.01
N LEU A 104 -8.79 6.50 -20.78
CA LEU A 104 -7.98 5.44 -20.16
C LEU A 104 -6.70 5.30 -20.98
N ILE A 105 -5.59 5.63 -20.37
CA ILE A 105 -4.26 5.42 -20.96
C ILE A 105 -3.94 3.96 -20.69
N GLU A 106 -3.77 3.21 -21.76
CA GLU A 106 -3.39 1.80 -21.70
C GLU A 106 -2.13 1.64 -20.85
N GLY A 107 -2.15 0.72 -19.87
CA GLY A 107 -1.04 0.47 -18.94
C GLY A 107 -0.96 1.35 -17.70
N GLN A 108 -1.84 2.33 -17.54
CA GLN A 108 -1.93 3.07 -16.27
C GLN A 108 -3.12 2.57 -15.46
N CYS A 109 -2.86 2.15 -14.21
CA CYS A 109 -3.87 2.01 -13.17
C CYS A 109 -4.36 3.41 -12.78
N ASN A 110 -5.14 4.04 -13.65
CA ASN A 110 -5.80 5.28 -13.30
C ASN A 110 -6.88 4.94 -12.28
N TYR A 111 -6.58 5.22 -11.03
CA TYR A 111 -7.53 5.12 -9.94
C TYR A 111 -8.69 6.08 -10.21
N LEU A 112 -9.80 5.51 -10.63
CA LEU A 112 -11.05 6.24 -10.86
C LEU A 112 -11.96 6.20 -9.63
N GLY A 113 -11.37 6.14 -8.44
CA GLY A 113 -12.07 6.27 -7.16
C GLY A 113 -13.27 5.32 -7.03
N SER A 114 -14.45 5.89 -6.85
CA SER A 114 -15.71 5.14 -6.66
C SER A 114 -16.11 4.29 -7.87
N ILE A 115 -15.65 4.62 -9.09
CA ILE A 115 -15.98 3.84 -10.30
C ILE A 115 -15.32 2.46 -10.24
N TRP A 116 -14.06 2.39 -9.81
CA TRP A 116 -13.37 1.12 -9.61
C TRP A 116 -14.07 0.25 -8.57
N SER A 117 -14.42 0.81 -7.43
CA SER A 117 -15.09 0.05 -6.38
C SER A 117 -16.49 -0.43 -6.81
N ASN A 118 -17.21 0.37 -7.59
CA ASN A 118 -18.52 -0.03 -8.11
C ASN A 118 -18.40 -1.16 -9.14
N ILE A 119 -17.43 -1.07 -10.05
CA ILE A 119 -17.17 -2.15 -11.01
C ILE A 119 -16.74 -3.42 -10.28
N MET A 120 -15.90 -3.32 -9.24
CA MET A 120 -15.49 -4.45 -8.41
C MET A 120 -16.67 -5.10 -7.68
N MET A 121 -17.58 -4.31 -7.12
CA MET A 121 -18.78 -4.81 -6.46
C MET A 121 -19.77 -5.47 -7.42
N ASP A 122 -20.00 -4.85 -8.57
CA ASP A 122 -20.93 -5.36 -9.59
C ASP A 122 -20.40 -6.64 -10.25
N SER A 123 -19.10 -6.85 -10.29
CA SER A 123 -18.50 -7.99 -10.98
C SER A 123 -18.66 -9.31 -10.26
N GLY A 124 -19.16 -9.30 -9.02
CA GLY A 124 -19.30 -10.50 -8.21
C GLY A 124 -17.98 -11.26 -8.15
N VAL A 125 -16.98 -10.66 -7.54
CA VAL A 125 -15.59 -11.14 -7.51
C VAL A 125 -15.51 -12.61 -7.10
N VAL A 126 -15.66 -13.48 -8.09
CA VAL A 126 -15.26 -14.89 -8.01
C VAL A 126 -13.81 -14.86 -8.49
N ASP A 127 -12.87 -15.28 -7.71
CA ASP A 127 -11.43 -15.26 -8.03
C ASP A 127 -10.73 -13.86 -7.99
N GLY A 128 -11.32 -12.90 -7.34
CA GLY A 128 -10.66 -11.62 -7.05
C GLY A 128 -10.83 -10.52 -8.09
N PHE A 129 -11.16 -10.80 -9.35
CA PHE A 129 -11.10 -9.78 -10.42
C PHE A 129 -12.33 -9.67 -11.33
N GLY A 130 -13.25 -10.63 -11.28
CA GLY A 130 -14.46 -10.59 -12.09
C GLY A 130 -14.25 -10.54 -13.61
N SER A 131 -15.34 -10.45 -14.37
CA SER A 131 -15.33 -10.48 -15.84
C SER A 131 -14.88 -9.19 -16.51
N TYR A 132 -14.70 -8.10 -15.76
CA TYR A 132 -14.42 -6.77 -16.32
C TYR A 132 -12.94 -6.46 -16.47
N TYR A 133 -12.05 -7.28 -15.90
CA TYR A 133 -10.61 -7.01 -15.87
C TYR A 133 -9.83 -8.08 -16.60
N THR A 134 -8.72 -7.63 -17.20
CA THR A 134 -7.66 -8.53 -17.66
C THR A 134 -6.54 -8.53 -16.62
N TYR A 135 -5.96 -9.68 -16.37
CA TYR A 135 -4.88 -9.83 -15.40
C TYR A 135 -3.93 -10.95 -15.81
N GLU A 136 -2.73 -10.91 -15.26
CA GLU A 136 -1.75 -11.98 -15.37
C GLU A 136 -1.21 -12.35 -13.98
N LYS A 137 -0.90 -13.63 -13.80
CA LYS A 137 -0.22 -14.08 -12.60
C LYS A 137 1.27 -13.79 -12.73
N THR A 138 1.78 -12.94 -11.87
CA THR A 138 3.18 -12.52 -11.87
C THR A 138 3.88 -13.10 -10.64
N THR A 139 5.07 -13.67 -10.83
CA THR A 139 5.92 -14.18 -9.75
C THR A 139 7.10 -13.26 -9.58
N VAL A 140 7.38 -12.87 -8.33
CA VAL A 140 8.52 -12.04 -7.94
C VAL A 140 9.42 -12.83 -7.03
N ASN A 141 10.72 -12.84 -7.29
CA ASN A 141 11.70 -13.38 -6.38
C ASN A 141 11.82 -12.46 -5.16
N VAL A 142 11.75 -13.03 -3.96
CA VAL A 142 11.77 -12.22 -2.73
C VAL A 142 13.13 -11.55 -2.51
N ALA A 143 14.22 -12.25 -2.82
CA ALA A 143 15.54 -11.66 -2.65
C ALA A 143 15.76 -10.48 -3.61
N ASP A 144 15.27 -10.58 -4.86
CA ASP A 144 15.34 -9.47 -5.82
C ASP A 144 14.49 -8.29 -5.35
N LEU A 145 13.28 -8.55 -4.86
CA LEU A 145 12.40 -7.52 -4.30
C LEU A 145 13.05 -6.78 -3.13
N LEU A 146 13.68 -7.53 -2.21
CA LEU A 146 14.35 -6.97 -1.05
C LEU A 146 15.72 -6.32 -1.37
N ASN A 147 16.20 -6.37 -2.62
CA ASN A 147 17.29 -5.51 -3.05
C ASN A 147 16.85 -4.05 -3.26
N ASP A 148 15.63 -3.84 -3.73
CA ASP A 148 15.12 -2.52 -4.09
C ASP A 148 14.38 -1.84 -2.93
N VAL A 149 13.68 -2.64 -2.10
CA VAL A 149 12.80 -2.11 -1.05
C VAL A 149 12.96 -2.86 0.27
N PHE A 150 12.60 -2.21 1.36
CA PHE A 150 12.29 -2.89 2.61
C PHE A 150 10.87 -2.55 3.08
N PHE A 151 10.23 -3.46 3.79
CA PHE A 151 8.84 -3.32 4.21
C PHE A 151 8.75 -2.98 5.69
N ILE A 152 7.88 -2.02 5.99
CA ILE A 152 7.44 -1.67 7.33
C ILE A 152 5.97 -2.10 7.41
N LEU A 153 5.70 -3.17 8.12
CA LEU A 153 4.42 -3.84 8.15
C LEU A 153 3.72 -3.58 9.49
N VAL A 154 2.56 -2.94 9.45
CA VAL A 154 1.71 -2.63 10.61
C VAL A 154 0.40 -3.40 10.46
N PRO A 155 0.28 -4.62 11.01
CA PRO A 155 -0.91 -5.45 10.84
C PRO A 155 -2.19 -4.79 11.34
N GLU A 156 -2.10 -3.98 12.39
CA GLU A 156 -3.24 -3.27 12.95
C GLU A 156 -2.79 -1.98 13.66
N GLU A 157 -3.28 -0.83 13.20
CA GLU A 157 -3.09 0.45 13.87
C GLU A 157 -4.03 0.62 15.06
N ASN A 158 -5.28 0.19 14.89
CA ASN A 158 -6.38 0.41 15.82
C ASN A 158 -6.66 -0.83 16.67
N VAL A 159 -5.70 -1.18 17.52
CA VAL A 159 -5.72 -2.42 18.30
C VAL A 159 -6.95 -2.52 19.24
N ASP A 160 -7.32 -1.42 19.89
CA ASP A 160 -8.46 -1.39 20.80
C ASP A 160 -9.78 -1.63 20.08
N ALA A 161 -9.96 -1.01 18.93
CA ALA A 161 -11.15 -1.21 18.12
C ALA A 161 -11.20 -2.63 17.52
N ARG A 162 -10.06 -3.27 17.31
CA ARG A 162 -10.00 -4.68 16.86
C ARG A 162 -10.69 -5.60 17.84
N MET A 163 -10.51 -5.38 19.13
CA MET A 163 -11.19 -6.16 20.18
C MET A 163 -12.71 -5.99 20.16
N LEU A 164 -13.19 -4.84 19.68
CA LEU A 164 -14.58 -4.48 19.62
C LEU A 164 -15.23 -4.67 18.25
N TYR A 165 -14.47 -5.07 17.25
CA TYR A 165 -14.89 -5.15 15.83
C TYR A 165 -15.53 -3.85 15.33
N THR A 166 -14.98 -2.70 15.73
CA THR A 166 -15.48 -1.38 15.31
C THR A 166 -14.50 -0.75 14.32
N ARG A 167 -15.03 0.14 13.47
CA ARG A 167 -14.21 0.91 12.52
C ARG A 167 -13.47 2.04 13.21
N ASN A 168 -14.13 2.68 14.17
CA ASN A 168 -13.60 3.82 14.88
C ASN A 168 -12.75 3.38 16.08
N SER A 169 -11.86 4.25 16.54
CA SER A 169 -11.11 4.06 17.77
C SER A 169 -12.00 3.88 19.00
N ALA A 170 -11.43 3.50 20.13
CA ALA A 170 -12.14 3.39 21.40
C ALA A 170 -12.88 4.67 21.81
N ASN A 171 -12.41 5.84 21.36
CA ASN A 171 -13.02 7.15 21.58
C ASN A 171 -14.03 7.55 20.50
N GLY A 172 -14.38 6.66 19.58
CA GLY A 172 -15.36 6.90 18.52
C GLY A 172 -14.82 7.69 17.31
N LEU A 173 -13.51 8.03 17.27
CA LEU A 173 -12.92 8.75 16.15
C LEU A 173 -12.46 7.79 15.05
N ASN A 174 -12.66 8.18 13.81
CA ASN A 174 -12.11 7.47 12.66
C ASN A 174 -10.65 7.89 12.44
N LEU A 175 -9.70 6.98 12.65
CA LEU A 175 -8.27 7.27 12.52
C LEU A 175 -7.89 7.79 11.13
N ASN A 176 -8.56 7.31 10.07
CA ASN A 176 -8.36 7.80 8.71
C ASN A 176 -8.89 9.24 8.48
N ARG A 177 -9.36 9.93 9.51
CA ARG A 177 -9.72 11.36 9.52
C ARG A 177 -8.89 12.15 10.50
N ASP A 178 -8.03 11.47 11.26
CA ASP A 178 -7.22 12.07 12.31
C ASP A 178 -5.77 12.37 11.90
N ASN A 179 -5.34 11.93 10.71
CA ASN A 179 -3.96 12.09 10.24
C ASN A 179 -3.44 13.54 10.28
N SER A 180 -4.30 14.53 10.03
CA SER A 180 -3.93 15.94 10.09
C SER A 180 -4.00 16.55 11.50
N PHE A 181 -4.84 15.99 12.37
CA PHE A 181 -5.06 16.52 13.71
C PHE A 181 -4.26 15.78 14.78
N GLN A 182 -4.00 14.51 14.57
CA GLN A 182 -3.20 13.63 15.44
C GLN A 182 -3.69 13.66 16.90
N VAL A 183 -4.99 13.59 17.09
CA VAL A 183 -5.62 13.60 18.42
C VAL A 183 -5.44 12.25 19.10
N MET A 184 -5.46 11.16 18.30
CA MET A 184 -5.38 9.79 18.80
C MET A 184 -3.93 9.31 18.89
N PRO A 185 -3.58 8.57 19.95
CA PRO A 185 -2.24 7.99 20.10
C PRO A 185 -1.83 7.09 18.94
N GLU A 186 -2.77 6.34 18.37
CA GLU A 186 -2.55 5.48 17.21
C GLU A 186 -2.06 6.30 16.02
N THR A 187 -2.74 7.42 15.73
CA THR A 187 -2.37 8.30 14.62
C THR A 187 -1.03 9.00 14.88
N GLN A 188 -0.76 9.43 16.13
CA GLN A 188 0.53 10.00 16.52
C GLN A 188 1.66 8.99 16.31
N ASN A 189 1.45 7.74 16.72
CA ASN A 189 2.43 6.68 16.53
C ASN A 189 2.70 6.38 15.04
N MET A 190 1.66 6.39 14.21
CA MET A 190 1.83 6.21 12.77
C MET A 190 2.57 7.37 12.12
N GLN A 191 2.26 8.61 12.48
CA GLN A 191 2.98 9.78 11.99
C GLN A 191 4.45 9.78 12.43
N HIS A 192 4.72 9.35 13.66
CA HIS A 192 6.09 9.17 14.13
C HIS A 192 6.82 8.09 13.33
N LEU A 193 6.17 6.95 13.07
CA LEU A 193 6.74 5.87 12.25
C LEU A 193 7.07 6.36 10.83
N ILE A 194 6.13 7.06 10.18
CA ILE A 194 6.32 7.64 8.85
C ILE A 194 7.46 8.67 8.83
N GLY A 195 7.57 9.48 9.89
CA GLY A 195 8.64 10.49 10.01
C GLY A 195 10.02 9.89 10.35
N THR A 196 10.06 8.65 10.85
CA THR A 196 11.32 7.95 11.15
C THR A 196 11.91 7.31 9.89
N TYR A 197 11.08 6.78 9.02
CA TYR A 197 11.46 6.06 7.79
C TYR A 197 11.04 6.82 6.53
#